data_63b1fb8d3deaa753bea6ced3b16a1c39
#
_entry.id   63b1fb8d3deaa753bea6ced3b16a1c39
#
_cell.length_a   1.000
_cell.length_b   1.000
_cell.length_c   1.000
_cell.angle_alpha   90.00
_cell.angle_beta   90.00
_cell.angle_gamma   90.00
#
_symmetry.space_group_name_H-M   'P 1'
#
loop_
_entity.id
_entity.type
_entity.pdbx_description
1 polymer ?
#
loop_
_entity_poly.entity_id
_entity_poly.type
_entity_poly.pdbx_seq_one_letter_code
_entity_poly.pdbx_strand_id
1 'polypeptide(L)'
;ASAADIYSAVRDFVREVGQARQVFVDPTGGKKSMSAAAALAGFLAGSPLVYVDYGQYHVANRIPVAGTEYPRLLGNPLEVFGDLELAEIFRAFNRSDFVEAEHLAERLAERLYEPREAEVLALLSRGYGACDRFDFVNAERTLDDARERLARFSPRGRWAWAESALSVLAGSAVVLGQLARLNDRPTRLEAGVPLVLWYLAAAQRLLAADKPSLAVLLTYAALERYVDLCLWVDF
;
A
#
# COMPACT_ATOMS: atom_id res chain seq x y z
N ALA A 1 -12.43 -5.95 34.29
CA ALA A 1 -11.39 -5.69 33.30
C ALA A 1 -11.99 -4.84 32.17
N SER A 2 -11.29 -3.83 31.76
CA SER A 2 -11.64 -3.04 30.57
C SER A 2 -11.28 -3.81 29.28
N ALA A 3 -11.77 -3.37 28.11
CA ALA A 3 -11.36 -3.93 26.84
C ALA A 3 -9.83 -3.81 26.61
N ALA A 4 -9.24 -2.70 27.06
CA ALA A 4 -7.80 -2.48 26.99
C ALA A 4 -6.99 -3.45 27.85
N ASP A 5 -7.48 -3.80 29.06
CA ASP A 5 -6.81 -4.77 29.93
C ASP A 5 -6.81 -6.16 29.28
N ILE A 6 -7.94 -6.57 28.69
CA ILE A 6 -8.07 -7.86 28.00
C ILE A 6 -7.15 -7.89 26.76
N TYR A 7 -7.17 -6.83 25.97
CA TYR A 7 -6.30 -6.72 24.80
C TYR A 7 -4.81 -6.88 25.19
N SER A 8 -4.36 -6.14 26.21
CA SER A 8 -2.97 -6.23 26.67
C SER A 8 -2.63 -7.61 27.19
N ALA A 9 -3.49 -8.21 28.00
CA ALA A 9 -3.25 -9.55 28.57
C ALA A 9 -3.12 -10.62 27.47
N VAL A 10 -4.01 -10.61 26.47
CA VAL A 10 -3.95 -11.57 25.36
C VAL A 10 -2.70 -11.33 24.51
N ARG A 11 -2.41 -10.08 24.14
CA ARG A 11 -1.24 -9.73 23.36
C ARG A 11 0.06 -10.16 24.04
N ASP A 12 0.20 -9.86 25.33
CA ASP A 12 1.41 -10.14 26.08
C ASP A 12 1.61 -11.64 26.27
N PHE A 13 0.53 -12.38 26.54
CA PHE A 13 0.55 -13.85 26.61
C PHE A 13 0.95 -14.49 25.27
N VAL A 14 0.36 -14.04 24.17
CA VAL A 14 0.70 -14.56 22.84
C VAL A 14 2.17 -14.28 22.49
N ARG A 15 2.70 -13.12 22.83
CA ARG A 15 4.12 -12.79 22.62
C ARG A 15 5.06 -13.65 23.46
N GLU A 16 4.69 -13.94 24.70
CA GLU A 16 5.52 -14.73 25.62
C GLU A 16 5.53 -16.20 25.23
N VAL A 17 4.38 -16.76 24.92
CA VAL A 17 4.21 -18.23 24.72
C VAL A 17 4.27 -18.61 23.23
N GLY A 18 3.86 -17.72 22.33
CA GLY A 18 3.67 -18.00 20.90
C GLY A 18 4.95 -18.38 20.15
N GLN A 19 6.12 -18.00 20.65
CA GLN A 19 7.42 -18.42 20.08
C GLN A 19 7.73 -19.90 20.26
N ALA A 20 7.19 -20.51 21.31
CA ALA A 20 7.47 -21.89 21.67
C ALA A 20 6.29 -22.85 21.42
N ARG A 21 5.07 -22.33 21.30
CA ARG A 21 3.83 -23.11 21.16
C ARG A 21 2.82 -22.36 20.29
N GLN A 22 1.99 -23.10 19.54
CA GLN A 22 0.83 -22.52 18.88
C GLN A 22 -0.22 -22.10 19.91
N VAL A 23 -0.59 -20.83 19.90
CA VAL A 23 -1.59 -20.25 20.80
C VAL A 23 -2.88 -20.05 20.01
N PHE A 24 -3.99 -20.54 20.57
CA PHE A 24 -5.34 -20.27 20.06
C PHE A 24 -6.05 -19.33 21.03
N VAL A 25 -6.77 -18.35 20.48
CA VAL A 25 -7.57 -17.42 21.29
C VAL A 25 -9.04 -17.79 21.15
N ASP A 26 -9.71 -18.09 22.26
CA ASP A 26 -11.16 -18.33 22.29
C ASP A 26 -11.91 -17.11 22.83
N PRO A 27 -12.61 -16.34 21.97
CA PRO A 27 -13.38 -15.19 22.39
C PRO A 27 -14.83 -15.54 22.78
N THR A 28 -15.22 -16.82 22.86
CA THR A 28 -16.62 -17.24 23.09
C THR A 28 -17.12 -16.79 24.45
N GLY A 29 -16.28 -16.83 25.47
CA GLY A 29 -16.65 -16.52 26.85
C GLY A 29 -16.58 -15.02 27.17
N GLY A 30 -17.30 -14.62 28.20
CA GLY A 30 -17.23 -13.27 28.76
C GLY A 30 -18.26 -12.27 28.21
N LYS A 31 -18.09 -11.00 28.63
CA LYS A 31 -18.92 -9.91 28.13
C LYS A 31 -18.53 -9.58 26.68
N LYS A 32 -19.46 -9.06 25.88
CA LYS A 32 -19.23 -8.69 24.47
C LYS A 32 -17.97 -7.85 24.24
N SER A 33 -17.69 -6.88 25.13
CA SER A 33 -16.48 -6.06 25.06
C SER A 33 -15.19 -6.87 25.33
N MET A 34 -15.25 -7.89 26.16
CA MET A 34 -14.10 -8.78 26.42
C MET A 34 -13.82 -9.68 25.20
N SER A 35 -14.89 -10.29 24.67
CA SER A 35 -14.81 -11.13 23.45
C SER A 35 -14.25 -10.34 22.26
N ALA A 36 -14.75 -9.11 22.06
CA ALA A 36 -14.26 -8.24 20.99
C ALA A 36 -12.77 -7.87 21.15
N ALA A 37 -12.34 -7.54 22.39
CA ALA A 37 -10.96 -7.20 22.67
C ALA A 37 -10.02 -8.42 22.50
N ALA A 38 -10.45 -9.60 22.95
CA ALA A 38 -9.69 -10.85 22.80
C ALA A 38 -9.55 -11.24 21.32
N ALA A 39 -10.63 -11.13 20.53
CA ALA A 39 -10.60 -11.41 19.09
C ALA A 39 -9.65 -10.45 18.35
N LEU A 40 -9.75 -9.14 18.62
CA LEU A 40 -8.87 -8.14 18.01
C LEU A 40 -7.39 -8.41 18.37
N ALA A 41 -7.10 -8.69 19.64
CA ALA A 41 -5.74 -8.99 20.07
C ALA A 41 -5.20 -10.27 19.40
N GLY A 42 -6.01 -11.31 19.29
CA GLY A 42 -5.65 -12.55 18.61
C GLY A 42 -5.35 -12.32 17.13
N PHE A 43 -6.21 -11.64 16.41
CA PHE A 43 -6.00 -11.31 14.98
C PHE A 43 -4.73 -10.48 14.74
N LEU A 44 -4.51 -9.43 15.55
CA LEU A 44 -3.31 -8.59 15.41
C LEU A 44 -2.02 -9.32 15.83
N ALA A 45 -2.12 -10.32 16.71
CA ALA A 45 -0.98 -11.15 17.10
C ALA A 45 -0.74 -12.33 16.15
N GLY A 46 -1.54 -12.50 15.09
CA GLY A 46 -1.44 -13.63 14.17
C GLY A 46 -1.84 -14.97 14.79
N SER A 47 -2.58 -14.96 15.91
CA SER A 47 -3.04 -16.18 16.57
C SER A 47 -4.38 -16.63 15.98
N PRO A 48 -4.54 -17.93 15.65
CA PRO A 48 -5.82 -18.46 15.22
C PRO A 48 -6.89 -18.27 16.31
N LEU A 49 -8.10 -17.87 15.89
CA LEU A 49 -9.24 -17.79 16.78
C LEU A 49 -10.07 -19.08 16.69
N VAL A 50 -10.46 -19.59 17.85
CA VAL A 50 -11.40 -20.70 17.97
C VAL A 50 -12.67 -20.18 18.62
N TYR A 51 -13.79 -20.35 17.95
CA TYR A 51 -15.10 -19.97 18.46
C TYR A 51 -15.93 -21.23 18.73
N VAL A 52 -16.58 -21.32 19.87
CA VAL A 52 -17.52 -22.40 20.13
C VAL A 52 -18.86 -22.03 19.50
N ASP A 53 -19.19 -22.71 18.40
CA ASP A 53 -20.44 -22.57 17.67
C ASP A 53 -21.42 -23.70 18.02
N TYR A 54 -22.66 -23.65 17.57
CA TYR A 54 -23.71 -24.60 17.90
C TYR A 54 -24.36 -25.14 16.63
N GLY A 55 -24.52 -26.45 16.58
CA GLY A 55 -25.21 -27.13 15.46
C GLY A 55 -26.72 -26.88 15.43
N GLN A 56 -27.32 -26.61 16.58
CA GLN A 56 -28.77 -26.35 16.71
C GLN A 56 -29.04 -25.20 17.67
N TYR A 57 -30.12 -24.45 17.38
CA TYR A 57 -30.50 -23.28 18.13
C TYR A 57 -32.02 -23.24 18.35
N HIS A 58 -32.49 -23.08 19.58
CA HIS A 58 -33.91 -22.88 19.90
C HIS A 58 -34.29 -21.45 19.59
N VAL A 59 -34.92 -21.23 18.43
CA VAL A 59 -35.30 -19.89 17.93
C VAL A 59 -36.22 -19.16 18.91
N ALA A 60 -37.23 -19.87 19.47
CA ALA A 60 -38.20 -19.29 20.38
C ALA A 60 -37.58 -18.76 21.68
N ASN A 61 -36.60 -19.47 22.22
CA ASN A 61 -35.96 -19.16 23.51
C ASN A 61 -34.64 -18.42 23.32
N ARG A 62 -34.15 -18.29 22.08
CA ARG A 62 -32.87 -17.71 21.74
C ARG A 62 -31.68 -18.30 22.51
N ILE A 63 -31.69 -19.62 22.68
CA ILE A 63 -30.61 -20.37 23.35
C ILE A 63 -30.11 -21.49 22.46
N PRO A 64 -28.80 -21.80 22.51
CA PRO A 64 -28.22 -22.99 21.87
C PRO A 64 -28.80 -24.28 22.48
N VAL A 65 -28.87 -25.34 21.67
CA VAL A 65 -29.22 -26.68 22.16
C VAL A 65 -27.98 -27.30 22.77
N ALA A 66 -28.03 -27.63 24.05
CA ALA A 66 -26.88 -28.24 24.75
C ALA A 66 -26.47 -29.56 24.08
N GLY A 67 -25.15 -29.79 24.00
CA GLY A 67 -24.56 -30.97 23.37
C GLY A 67 -24.43 -30.88 21.85
N THR A 68 -24.70 -29.70 21.26
CA THR A 68 -24.48 -29.44 19.83
C THR A 68 -23.32 -28.47 19.56
N GLU A 69 -22.54 -28.19 20.60
CA GLU A 69 -21.36 -27.32 20.57
C GLU A 69 -20.23 -27.97 19.76
N TYR A 70 -19.58 -27.17 18.94
CA TYR A 70 -18.37 -27.58 18.22
C TYR A 70 -17.40 -26.41 18.07
N PRO A 71 -16.08 -26.67 18.10
CA PRO A 71 -15.09 -25.64 17.86
C PRO A 71 -15.06 -25.28 16.36
N ARG A 72 -15.04 -24.00 16.07
CA ARG A 72 -14.91 -23.46 14.73
C ARG A 72 -13.72 -22.50 14.66
N LEU A 73 -12.81 -22.74 13.72
CA LEU A 73 -11.73 -21.80 13.42
C LEU A 73 -12.32 -20.58 12.67
N LEU A 74 -11.99 -19.41 13.17
CA LEU A 74 -12.34 -18.14 12.49
C LEU A 74 -11.14 -17.67 11.67
N GLY A 75 -11.36 -17.41 10.39
CA GLY A 75 -10.37 -16.80 9.53
C GLY A 75 -10.03 -15.38 10.00
N ASN A 76 -8.77 -15.01 9.90
CA ASN A 76 -8.33 -13.66 10.23
C ASN A 76 -8.71 -12.69 9.09
N PRO A 77 -9.66 -11.77 9.28
CA PRO A 77 -10.05 -10.83 8.22
C PRO A 77 -8.90 -9.90 7.82
N LEU A 78 -7.99 -9.58 8.73
CA LEU A 78 -6.82 -8.74 8.43
C LEU A 78 -5.87 -9.41 7.43
N GLU A 79 -5.74 -10.76 7.50
CA GLU A 79 -4.94 -11.52 6.54
C GLU A 79 -5.67 -11.68 5.19
N VAL A 80 -7.00 -11.86 5.24
CA VAL A 80 -7.81 -12.07 4.01
C VAL A 80 -7.89 -10.81 3.17
N PHE A 81 -8.03 -9.64 3.81
CA PHE A 81 -8.18 -8.34 3.14
C PHE A 81 -6.87 -7.54 3.08
N GLY A 82 -5.87 -7.89 3.87
CA GLY A 82 -4.55 -7.28 3.84
C GLY A 82 -4.51 -5.82 4.29
N ASP A 83 -5.44 -5.36 5.12
CA ASP A 83 -5.56 -3.94 5.50
C ASP A 83 -4.30 -3.38 6.15
N LEU A 84 -3.60 -4.17 6.96
CA LEU A 84 -2.37 -3.75 7.63
C LEU A 84 -1.22 -3.62 6.64
N GLU A 85 -1.10 -4.56 5.72
CA GLU A 85 -0.09 -4.57 4.68
C GLU A 85 -0.33 -3.48 3.65
N LEU A 86 -1.59 -3.21 3.28
CA LEU A 86 -1.93 -2.05 2.45
C LEU A 86 -1.47 -0.75 3.11
N ALA A 87 -1.67 -0.59 4.42
CA ALA A 87 -1.18 0.57 5.14
C ALA A 87 0.36 0.67 5.15
N GLU A 88 1.08 -0.45 5.11
CA GLU A 88 2.55 -0.47 4.96
C GLU A 88 2.99 -0.06 3.55
N ILE A 89 2.31 -0.58 2.53
CA ILE A 89 2.55 -0.20 1.13
C ILE A 89 2.38 1.31 0.95
N PHE A 90 1.28 1.88 1.46
CA PHE A 90 1.06 3.33 1.41
C PHE A 90 2.13 4.13 2.16
N ARG A 91 2.60 3.63 3.31
CA ARG A 91 3.70 4.28 4.05
C ARG A 91 5.02 4.27 3.28
N ALA A 92 5.38 3.16 2.64
CA ALA A 92 6.57 3.06 1.80
C ALA A 92 6.44 3.97 0.57
N PHE A 93 5.30 3.91 -0.12
CA PHE A 93 5.02 4.74 -1.29
C PHE A 93 5.11 6.24 -0.97
N ASN A 94 4.49 6.70 0.11
CA ASN A 94 4.49 8.11 0.52
C ASN A 94 5.87 8.62 0.96
N ARG A 95 6.80 7.72 1.32
CA ARG A 95 8.21 8.05 1.58
C ARG A 95 9.07 7.99 0.32
N SER A 96 8.45 7.78 -0.85
CA SER A 96 9.15 7.55 -2.12
C SER A 96 10.08 6.32 -2.10
N ASP A 97 9.79 5.35 -1.26
CA ASP A 97 10.46 4.05 -1.26
C ASP A 97 9.69 3.09 -2.20
N PHE A 98 9.77 3.42 -3.49
CA PHE A 98 8.96 2.74 -4.50
C PHE A 98 9.37 1.28 -4.70
N VAL A 99 10.64 0.93 -4.46
CA VAL A 99 11.12 -0.45 -4.55
C VAL A 99 10.50 -1.31 -3.47
N GLU A 100 10.51 -0.84 -2.23
CA GLU A 100 9.86 -1.55 -1.12
C GLU A 100 8.35 -1.60 -1.29
N ALA A 101 7.72 -0.49 -1.70
CA ALA A 101 6.28 -0.45 -1.95
C ALA A 101 5.85 -1.44 -3.04
N GLU A 102 6.61 -1.55 -4.16
CA GLU A 102 6.37 -2.52 -5.22
C GLU A 102 6.45 -3.95 -4.67
N HIS A 103 7.52 -4.27 -3.96
CA HIS A 103 7.76 -5.61 -3.43
C HIS A 103 6.70 -6.05 -2.41
N LEU A 104 6.30 -5.14 -1.51
CA LEU A 104 5.21 -5.39 -0.56
C LEU A 104 3.88 -5.63 -1.28
N ALA A 105 3.58 -4.83 -2.30
CA ALA A 105 2.34 -4.92 -3.05
C ALA A 105 2.25 -6.20 -3.88
N GLU A 106 3.33 -6.63 -4.53
CA GLU A 106 3.39 -7.90 -5.26
C GLU A 106 3.15 -9.09 -4.35
N ARG A 107 3.87 -9.16 -3.21
CA ARG A 107 3.69 -10.24 -2.24
C ARG A 107 2.28 -10.27 -1.66
N LEU A 108 1.67 -9.10 -1.44
CA LEU A 108 0.31 -9.03 -0.96
C LEU A 108 -0.68 -9.53 -2.02
N ALA A 109 -0.50 -9.14 -3.29
CA ALA A 109 -1.35 -9.57 -4.40
C ALA A 109 -1.40 -11.09 -4.57
N GLU A 110 -0.30 -11.80 -4.32
CA GLU A 110 -0.23 -13.27 -4.46
C GLU A 110 -1.14 -14.04 -3.49
N ARG A 111 -1.51 -13.44 -2.35
CA ARG A 111 -2.24 -14.13 -1.28
C ARG A 111 -3.64 -13.56 -0.99
N LEU A 112 -3.97 -12.38 -1.51
CA LEU A 112 -5.28 -11.80 -1.31
C LEU A 112 -6.35 -12.50 -2.14
N TYR A 113 -7.55 -12.65 -1.57
CA TYR A 113 -8.73 -13.09 -2.31
C TYR A 113 -9.12 -12.10 -3.42
N GLU A 114 -8.94 -10.79 -3.18
CA GLU A 114 -9.17 -9.72 -4.15
C GLU A 114 -7.89 -8.90 -4.34
N PRO A 115 -6.97 -9.32 -5.21
CA PRO A 115 -5.62 -8.75 -5.33
C PRO A 115 -5.55 -7.40 -6.06
N ARG A 116 -6.64 -6.97 -6.70
CA ARG A 116 -6.67 -5.84 -7.65
C ARG A 116 -6.09 -4.53 -7.11
N GLU A 117 -6.36 -4.21 -5.84
CA GLU A 117 -5.83 -3.00 -5.22
C GLU A 117 -4.30 -3.09 -5.06
N ALA A 118 -3.80 -4.21 -4.58
CA ALA A 118 -2.38 -4.46 -4.44
C ALA A 118 -1.67 -4.49 -5.81
N GLU A 119 -2.28 -5.11 -6.83
CA GLU A 119 -1.74 -5.11 -8.21
C GLU A 119 -1.60 -3.69 -8.77
N VAL A 120 -2.59 -2.82 -8.56
CA VAL A 120 -2.52 -1.42 -9.00
C VAL A 120 -1.46 -0.66 -8.23
N LEU A 121 -1.34 -0.87 -6.91
CA LEU A 121 -0.29 -0.25 -6.10
C LEU A 121 1.11 -0.71 -6.52
N ALA A 122 1.28 -1.97 -6.89
CA ALA A 122 2.54 -2.49 -7.46
C ALA A 122 2.90 -1.77 -8.77
N LEU A 123 1.94 -1.61 -9.68
CA LEU A 123 2.16 -0.87 -10.93
C LEU A 123 2.49 0.60 -10.69
N LEU A 124 1.78 1.28 -9.79
CA LEU A 124 2.09 2.66 -9.43
C LEU A 124 3.51 2.77 -8.87
N SER A 125 3.87 1.88 -7.95
CA SER A 125 5.20 1.85 -7.34
C SER A 125 6.29 1.60 -8.38
N ARG A 126 6.10 0.64 -9.28
CA ARG A 126 7.00 0.34 -10.40
C ARG A 126 7.16 1.53 -11.33
N GLY A 127 6.06 2.18 -11.71
CA GLY A 127 6.07 3.34 -12.59
C GLY A 127 6.80 4.53 -11.99
N TYR A 128 6.50 4.89 -10.74
CA TYR A 128 7.22 5.97 -10.05
C TYR A 128 8.67 5.61 -9.76
N GLY A 129 8.99 4.34 -9.46
CA GLY A 129 10.34 3.86 -9.34
C GLY A 129 11.14 3.95 -10.65
N ALA A 130 10.50 3.71 -11.79
CA ALA A 130 11.09 3.93 -13.10
C ALA A 130 11.36 5.42 -13.35
N CYS A 131 10.43 6.29 -12.97
CA CYS A 131 10.65 7.75 -13.00
C CYS A 131 11.87 8.18 -12.19
N ASP A 132 12.07 7.65 -10.98
CA ASP A 132 13.23 7.99 -10.14
C ASP A 132 14.56 7.50 -10.71
N ARG A 133 14.51 6.47 -11.56
CA ARG A 133 15.68 5.97 -12.32
C ARG A 133 15.83 6.65 -13.68
N PHE A 134 14.99 7.65 -13.99
CA PHE A 134 14.96 8.34 -15.31
C PHE A 134 14.62 7.44 -16.50
N ASP A 135 14.00 6.28 -16.24
CA ASP A 135 13.48 5.38 -17.26
C ASP A 135 12.04 5.79 -17.62
N PHE A 136 11.93 6.94 -18.28
CA PHE A 136 10.63 7.57 -18.59
C PHE A 136 9.78 6.76 -19.56
N VAL A 137 10.40 5.97 -20.45
CA VAL A 137 9.68 5.10 -21.39
C VAL A 137 8.93 4.00 -20.65
N ASN A 138 9.60 3.32 -19.73
CA ASN A 138 8.94 2.30 -18.91
C ASN A 138 7.97 2.93 -17.90
N ALA A 139 8.29 4.11 -17.37
CA ALA A 139 7.42 4.86 -16.47
C ALA A 139 6.09 5.20 -17.15
N GLU A 140 6.11 5.81 -18.33
CA GLU A 140 4.92 6.16 -19.11
C GLU A 140 4.03 4.94 -19.31
N ARG A 141 4.58 3.87 -19.88
CA ARG A 141 3.84 2.63 -20.14
C ARG A 141 3.22 2.03 -18.87
N THR A 142 3.99 1.98 -17.79
CA THR A 142 3.55 1.33 -16.55
C THR A 142 2.49 2.16 -15.82
N LEU A 143 2.63 3.49 -15.82
CA LEU A 143 1.65 4.38 -15.20
C LEU A 143 0.37 4.50 -16.02
N ASP A 144 0.43 4.35 -17.35
CA ASP A 144 -0.77 4.24 -18.19
C ASP A 144 -1.54 2.94 -17.90
N ASP A 145 -0.85 1.78 -17.78
CA ASP A 145 -1.50 0.52 -17.37
C ASP A 145 -2.14 0.65 -15.97
N ALA A 146 -1.43 1.26 -15.02
CA ALA A 146 -1.96 1.54 -13.70
C ALA A 146 -3.24 2.41 -13.76
N ARG A 147 -3.23 3.47 -14.58
CA ARG A 147 -4.36 4.37 -14.79
C ARG A 147 -5.57 3.64 -15.38
N GLU A 148 -5.36 2.82 -16.40
CA GLU A 148 -6.43 2.04 -17.03
C GLU A 148 -7.04 1.03 -16.06
N ARG A 149 -6.21 0.31 -15.30
CA ARG A 149 -6.70 -0.64 -14.28
C ARG A 149 -7.42 0.07 -13.15
N LEU A 150 -6.89 1.20 -12.67
CA LEU A 150 -7.51 2.00 -11.63
C LEU A 150 -8.90 2.50 -12.05
N ALA A 151 -9.03 3.02 -13.27
CA ALA A 151 -10.30 3.46 -13.83
C ALA A 151 -11.32 2.31 -13.96
N ARG A 152 -10.84 1.12 -14.29
CA ARG A 152 -11.68 -0.08 -14.46
C ARG A 152 -12.14 -0.69 -13.13
N PHE A 153 -11.25 -0.74 -12.12
CA PHE A 153 -11.46 -1.52 -10.90
C PHE A 153 -11.91 -0.69 -9.71
N SER A 154 -11.80 0.64 -9.77
CA SER A 154 -12.28 1.53 -8.72
C SER A 154 -13.62 2.20 -9.06
N PRO A 155 -14.69 1.43 -9.30
CA PRO A 155 -15.97 2.07 -9.47
C PRO A 155 -16.48 2.55 -8.10
N ARG A 156 -16.70 3.86 -8.00
CA ARG A 156 -17.54 4.47 -6.96
C ARG A 156 -17.04 4.30 -5.51
N GLY A 157 -15.82 4.72 -5.24
CA GLY A 157 -15.41 4.96 -3.86
C GLY A 157 -14.99 3.74 -3.03
N ARG A 158 -14.78 2.59 -3.67
CA ARG A 158 -14.23 1.42 -2.99
C ARG A 158 -12.80 1.69 -2.48
N TRP A 159 -12.01 2.43 -3.27
CA TRP A 159 -10.68 2.88 -2.88
C TRP A 159 -10.69 4.40 -2.80
N ALA A 160 -10.74 4.94 -1.59
CA ALA A 160 -10.87 6.39 -1.36
C ALA A 160 -9.75 7.23 -2.00
N TRP A 161 -8.56 6.62 -2.21
CA TRP A 161 -7.40 7.26 -2.82
C TRP A 161 -7.45 7.29 -4.36
N ALA A 162 -8.30 6.47 -5.00
CA ALA A 162 -8.28 6.22 -6.45
C ALA A 162 -8.58 7.46 -7.29
N GLU A 163 -9.55 8.29 -6.89
CA GLU A 163 -9.91 9.50 -7.62
C GLU A 163 -8.75 10.51 -7.63
N SER A 164 -8.08 10.68 -6.49
CA SER A 164 -6.91 11.54 -6.40
C SER A 164 -5.77 11.04 -7.28
N ALA A 165 -5.50 9.73 -7.25
CA ALA A 165 -4.47 9.12 -8.08
C ALA A 165 -4.77 9.26 -9.58
N LEU A 166 -6.01 9.02 -10.01
CA LEU A 166 -6.43 9.22 -11.40
C LEU A 166 -6.22 10.66 -11.87
N SER A 167 -6.56 11.64 -11.03
CA SER A 167 -6.35 13.06 -11.33
C SER A 167 -4.86 13.38 -11.51
N VAL A 168 -4.00 12.88 -10.60
CA VAL A 168 -2.55 13.08 -10.69
C VAL A 168 -1.96 12.41 -11.94
N LEU A 169 -2.35 11.17 -12.23
CA LEU A 169 -1.87 10.44 -13.40
C LEU A 169 -2.30 11.12 -14.72
N ALA A 170 -3.54 11.60 -14.78
CA ALA A 170 -4.01 12.35 -15.95
C ALA A 170 -3.22 13.67 -16.15
N GLY A 171 -2.96 14.40 -15.07
CA GLY A 171 -2.18 15.64 -15.12
C GLY A 171 -0.70 15.42 -15.50
N SER A 172 -0.10 14.30 -15.10
CA SER A 172 1.30 13.99 -15.38
C SER A 172 1.54 13.29 -16.72
N ALA A 173 0.51 12.73 -17.36
CA ALA A 173 0.64 11.94 -18.59
C ALA A 173 1.33 12.70 -19.74
N VAL A 174 0.97 13.98 -19.94
CA VAL A 174 1.58 14.82 -21.00
C VAL A 174 3.08 15.02 -20.73
N VAL A 175 3.44 15.33 -19.49
CA VAL A 175 4.83 15.57 -19.09
C VAL A 175 5.65 14.29 -19.23
N LEU A 176 5.10 13.15 -18.80
CA LEU A 176 5.77 11.84 -18.94
C LEU A 176 5.94 11.48 -20.43
N GLY A 177 4.96 11.72 -21.28
CA GLY A 177 5.07 11.49 -22.71
C GLY A 177 6.16 12.36 -23.38
N GLN A 178 6.35 13.59 -22.93
CA GLN A 178 7.46 14.43 -23.37
C GLN A 178 8.81 13.89 -22.88
N LEU A 179 8.90 13.50 -21.62
CA LEU A 179 10.12 12.93 -21.04
C LEU A 179 10.50 11.58 -21.68
N ALA A 180 9.53 10.74 -21.99
CA ALA A 180 9.77 9.45 -22.65
C ALA A 180 10.40 9.61 -24.07
N ARG A 181 10.17 10.77 -24.71
CA ARG A 181 10.72 11.10 -26.04
C ARG A 181 11.99 11.94 -26.01
N LEU A 182 12.64 12.05 -24.87
CA LEU A 182 13.89 12.83 -24.70
C LEU A 182 14.98 12.52 -25.72
N ASN A 183 14.98 11.30 -26.30
CA ASN A 183 15.97 10.89 -27.30
C ASN A 183 15.63 11.40 -28.71
N ASP A 184 14.42 11.89 -28.94
CA ASP A 184 13.99 12.41 -30.23
C ASP A 184 14.43 13.87 -30.39
N ARG A 185 15.20 14.18 -31.41
CA ARG A 185 15.74 15.53 -31.65
C ARG A 185 14.69 16.66 -31.63
N PRO A 186 13.52 16.52 -32.28
CA PRO A 186 12.51 17.58 -32.32
C PRO A 186 11.90 17.89 -30.95
N THR A 187 11.85 16.90 -30.04
CA THR A 187 11.18 17.00 -28.74
C THR A 187 12.12 17.38 -27.60
N ARG A 188 13.44 17.49 -27.86
CA ARG A 188 14.42 17.85 -26.82
C ARG A 188 14.14 19.18 -26.14
N LEU A 189 13.74 20.20 -26.91
CA LEU A 189 13.37 21.51 -26.35
C LEU A 189 12.08 21.44 -25.54
N GLU A 190 11.07 20.71 -26.04
CA GLU A 190 9.79 20.53 -25.35
C GLU A 190 9.95 19.70 -24.05
N ALA A 191 10.85 18.72 -24.06
CA ALA A 191 11.13 17.87 -22.92
C ALA A 191 12.13 18.50 -21.94
N GLY A 192 12.88 19.51 -22.35
CA GLY A 192 13.95 20.09 -21.54
C GLY A 192 13.45 20.77 -20.27
N VAL A 193 12.44 21.62 -20.35
CA VAL A 193 11.84 22.27 -19.18
C VAL A 193 11.19 21.24 -18.25
N PRO A 194 10.36 20.30 -18.74
CA PRO A 194 9.88 19.18 -17.92
C PRO A 194 10.99 18.40 -17.20
N LEU A 195 12.12 18.16 -17.86
CA LEU A 195 13.26 17.45 -17.25
C LEU A 195 13.90 18.25 -16.10
N VAL A 196 14.11 19.55 -16.29
CA VAL A 196 14.62 20.41 -15.21
C VAL A 196 13.68 20.39 -14.00
N LEU A 197 12.38 20.54 -14.24
CA LEU A 197 11.37 20.49 -13.18
C LEU A 197 11.34 19.11 -12.50
N TRP A 198 11.53 18.04 -13.27
CA TRP A 198 11.63 16.69 -12.72
C TRP A 198 12.82 16.52 -11.78
N TYR A 199 14.01 16.97 -12.16
CA TYR A 199 15.20 16.97 -11.28
C TYR A 199 14.94 17.72 -9.98
N LEU A 200 14.32 18.90 -10.04
CA LEU A 200 14.00 19.70 -8.86
C LEU A 200 12.98 18.99 -7.96
N ALA A 201 11.93 18.42 -8.53
CA ALA A 201 10.94 17.65 -7.78
C ALA A 201 11.56 16.40 -7.13
N ALA A 202 12.45 15.69 -7.83
CA ALA A 202 13.18 14.55 -7.28
C ALA A 202 14.13 14.98 -6.15
N ALA A 203 14.81 16.11 -6.30
CA ALA A 203 15.66 16.68 -5.24
C ALA A 203 14.85 17.03 -3.98
N GLN A 204 13.65 17.59 -4.13
CA GLN A 204 12.75 17.87 -3.00
C GLN A 204 12.32 16.58 -2.27
N ARG A 205 11.98 15.52 -3.01
CA ARG A 205 11.63 14.21 -2.41
C ARG A 205 12.81 13.63 -1.63
N LEU A 206 14.02 13.67 -2.21
CA LEU A 206 15.23 13.18 -1.53
C LEU A 206 15.57 13.98 -0.28
N LEU A 207 15.34 15.29 -0.30
CA LEU A 207 15.53 16.13 0.87
C LEU A 207 14.53 15.77 1.98
N ALA A 208 13.27 15.54 1.62
CA ALA A 208 12.23 15.08 2.55
C ALA A 208 12.51 13.67 3.10
N ALA A 209 13.24 12.84 2.35
CA ALA A 209 13.69 11.50 2.75
C ALA A 209 15.04 11.50 3.51
N ASP A 210 15.53 12.68 3.96
CA ASP A 210 16.81 12.85 4.67
C ASP A 210 18.03 12.35 3.87
N LYS A 211 18.03 12.60 2.55
CA LYS A 211 19.14 12.26 1.62
C LYS A 211 19.71 13.53 0.98
N PRO A 212 20.27 14.49 1.77
CA PRO A 212 20.66 15.80 1.26
C PRO A 212 21.75 15.77 0.19
N SER A 213 22.71 14.86 0.28
CA SER A 213 23.78 14.73 -0.71
C SER A 213 23.25 14.39 -2.11
N LEU A 214 22.27 13.49 -2.21
CA LEU A 214 21.63 13.15 -3.48
C LEU A 214 20.74 14.29 -3.99
N ALA A 215 20.06 15.01 -3.09
CA ALA A 215 19.29 16.18 -3.45
C ALA A 215 20.15 17.28 -4.07
N VAL A 216 21.34 17.54 -3.53
CA VAL A 216 22.31 18.49 -4.09
C VAL A 216 22.75 18.07 -5.49
N LEU A 217 23.06 16.77 -5.70
CA LEU A 217 23.44 16.27 -7.03
C LEU A 217 22.35 16.48 -8.08
N LEU A 218 21.10 16.21 -7.73
CA LEU A 218 19.96 16.42 -8.65
C LEU A 218 19.71 17.93 -8.90
N THR A 219 19.88 18.76 -7.88
CA THR A 219 19.78 20.23 -8.06
C THR A 219 20.84 20.74 -9.01
N TYR A 220 22.08 20.24 -8.89
CA TYR A 220 23.17 20.57 -9.80
C TYR A 220 22.87 20.11 -11.22
N ALA A 221 22.39 18.89 -11.43
CA ALA A 221 21.97 18.36 -12.71
C ALA A 221 20.82 19.21 -13.33
N ALA A 222 19.88 19.69 -12.52
CA ALA A 222 18.85 20.61 -12.97
C ALA A 222 19.43 21.92 -13.49
N LEU A 223 20.41 22.49 -12.79
CA LEU A 223 21.08 23.72 -13.19
C LEU A 223 21.85 23.54 -14.49
N GLU A 224 22.63 22.48 -14.65
CA GLU A 224 23.34 22.17 -15.89
C GLU A 224 22.39 22.07 -17.08
N ARG A 225 21.29 21.33 -16.91
CA ARG A 225 20.27 21.20 -17.96
C ARG A 225 19.56 22.51 -18.28
N TYR A 226 19.32 23.35 -17.28
CA TYR A 226 18.76 24.67 -17.52
C TYR A 226 19.70 25.56 -18.33
N VAL A 227 21.00 25.56 -18.01
CA VAL A 227 22.00 26.32 -18.78
C VAL A 227 22.09 25.79 -20.21
N ASP A 228 22.13 24.45 -20.40
CA ASP A 228 22.11 23.86 -21.74
C ASP A 228 20.89 24.32 -22.56
N LEU A 229 19.70 24.38 -21.94
CA LEU A 229 18.50 24.87 -22.60
C LEU A 229 18.61 26.33 -23.01
N CYS A 230 19.13 27.20 -22.15
CA CYS A 230 19.34 28.62 -22.48
C CYS A 230 20.29 28.77 -23.68
N LEU A 231 21.38 27.99 -23.69
CA LEU A 231 22.34 28.01 -24.83
C LEU A 231 21.74 27.47 -26.13
N TRP A 232 20.77 26.57 -26.08
CA TRP A 232 20.10 26.01 -27.27
C TRP A 232 19.02 26.93 -27.85
N VAL A 233 18.44 27.81 -27.03
CA VAL A 233 17.42 28.77 -27.47
C VAL A 233 18.04 29.96 -28.15
N ASP A 234 19.30 30.29 -27.87
CA ASP A 234 20.05 31.44 -28.39
C ASP A 234 20.81 31.12 -29.70
N PHE A 235 20.75 29.87 -30.18
CA PHE A 235 21.34 29.43 -31.45
C PHE A 235 20.32 28.70 -32.34
#